data_d25be02a7cf11966ebb813c817bcd058
#
_entry.id   d25be02a7cf11966ebb813c817bcd058
#
_cell.length_a   1.000
_cell.length_b   1.000
_cell.length_c   1.000
_cell.angle_alpha   90.00
_cell.angle_beta   90.00
_cell.angle_gamma   90.00
#
_symmetry.space_group_name_H-M   'P 1'
#
loop_
_entity.id
_entity.type
_entity.pdbx_description
1 polymer ?
#
loop_
_entity_poly.entity_id
_entity_poly.type
_entity_poly.pdbx_seq_one_letter_code
_entity_poly.pdbx_strand_id
1 'polypeptide(L)'
;SVIVHEWGHLRWGLYDEYWLPKQQFYQHAGKWKPIRCTENVEGRVGIDHRCDDSLNVKYCDVNNTAKKMHSKCWFCPSISQSTNTSIMSYQFVPSIAMFCDKDVPATPEWKRHNRRAPNMQNKMCGRKSAWEVMREHEDFAN
;
A
#
# COMPACT_ATOMS: atom_id res chain seq x y z
N SER A 1 4.63 3.32 13.11
CA SER A 1 4.95 4.65 13.63
C SER A 1 3.90 5.68 13.22
N VAL A 2 2.81 5.75 13.97
CA VAL A 2 1.67 6.67 13.69
C VAL A 2 2.13 8.14 13.64
N ILE A 3 2.99 8.56 14.56
CA ILE A 3 3.47 9.96 14.61
C ILE A 3 4.20 10.35 13.32
N VAL A 4 5.06 9.48 12.80
CA VAL A 4 5.80 9.77 11.56
C VAL A 4 4.86 9.76 10.35
N HIS A 5 3.83 8.92 10.35
CA HIS A 5 2.78 8.90 9.34
C HIS A 5 2.04 10.26 9.27
N GLU A 6 1.50 10.72 10.41
CA GLU A 6 0.79 12.00 10.49
C GLU A 6 1.71 13.20 10.18
N TRP A 7 2.97 13.13 10.60
CA TRP A 7 3.97 14.13 10.25
C TRP A 7 4.23 14.18 8.74
N GLY A 8 4.23 13.01 8.08
CA GLY A 8 4.32 12.90 6.63
C GLY A 8 3.24 13.70 5.91
N HIS A 9 1.99 13.61 6.38
CA HIS A 9 0.90 14.40 5.84
C HIS A 9 1.10 15.90 6.08
N LEU A 10 1.37 16.26 7.34
CA LEU A 10 1.41 17.67 7.77
C LEU A 10 2.61 18.44 7.19
N ARG A 11 3.80 17.83 7.24
CA ARG A 11 5.05 18.54 6.93
C ARG A 11 5.47 18.39 5.47
N TRP A 12 5.32 17.20 4.90
CA TRP A 12 5.85 16.89 3.57
C TRP A 12 4.77 16.76 2.50
N GLY A 13 3.49 16.90 2.85
CA GLY A 13 2.38 16.83 1.91
C GLY A 13 2.18 15.45 1.29
N LEU A 14 2.55 14.40 2.03
CA LEU A 14 2.34 13.02 1.63
C LEU A 14 0.86 12.64 1.77
N TYR A 15 0.44 11.65 1.00
CA TYR A 15 -0.90 11.06 1.06
C TYR A 15 -0.81 9.57 1.39
N ASP A 16 -1.97 9.01 1.80
CA ASP A 16 -2.07 7.59 2.07
C ASP A 16 -1.77 6.75 0.84
N GLU A 17 -1.02 5.68 1.05
CA GLU A 17 -0.67 4.69 0.02
C GLU A 17 -1.48 3.39 0.14
N TYR A 18 -2.49 3.37 1.02
CA TYR A 18 -3.45 2.29 1.13
C TYR A 18 -4.73 2.60 0.33
N TRP A 19 -5.76 1.79 0.52
CA TRP A 19 -6.99 1.81 -0.25
C TRP A 19 -7.77 3.13 -0.20
N LEU A 20 -8.55 3.37 -1.25
CA LEU A 20 -9.60 4.38 -1.24
C LEU A 20 -10.87 3.85 -0.56
N PRO A 21 -11.74 4.70 -0.01
CA PRO A 21 -13.05 4.28 0.48
C PRO A 21 -13.78 3.42 -0.56
N LYS A 22 -14.21 2.22 -0.16
CA LYS A 22 -14.89 1.22 -1.00
C LYS A 22 -14.05 0.57 -2.12
N GLN A 23 -12.74 0.82 -2.20
CA GLN A 23 -11.87 0.19 -3.19
C GLN A 23 -10.55 -0.25 -2.55
N GLN A 24 -10.42 -1.54 -2.25
CA GLN A 24 -9.21 -2.11 -1.66
C GLN A 24 -8.33 -2.86 -2.65
N PHE A 25 -8.89 -3.19 -3.81
CA PHE A 25 -8.23 -3.97 -4.83
C PHE A 25 -8.36 -3.29 -6.19
N TYR A 26 -7.40 -3.56 -7.07
CA TYR A 26 -7.42 -3.12 -8.46
C TYR A 26 -6.96 -4.25 -9.37
N GLN A 27 -7.36 -4.20 -10.64
CA GLN A 27 -6.91 -5.17 -11.63
C GLN A 27 -5.58 -4.76 -12.27
N HIS A 28 -4.66 -5.70 -12.34
CA HIS A 28 -3.42 -5.56 -13.08
C HIS A 28 -2.95 -6.92 -13.60
N ALA A 29 -2.59 -6.99 -14.89
CA ALA A 29 -2.13 -8.21 -15.55
C ALA A 29 -3.07 -9.42 -15.32
N GLY A 30 -4.39 -9.21 -15.42
CA GLY A 30 -5.38 -10.27 -15.26
C GLY A 30 -5.60 -10.78 -13.84
N LYS A 31 -5.09 -10.09 -12.82
CA LYS A 31 -5.24 -10.47 -11.42
C LYS A 31 -5.72 -9.28 -10.59
N TRP A 32 -6.45 -9.57 -9.53
CA TRP A 32 -6.76 -8.60 -8.50
C TRP A 32 -5.59 -8.44 -7.53
N LYS A 33 -5.15 -7.21 -7.33
CA LYS A 33 -4.07 -6.85 -6.40
C LYS A 33 -4.58 -5.91 -5.34
N PRO A 34 -4.16 -6.06 -4.07
CA PRO A 34 -4.50 -5.10 -3.03
C PRO A 34 -3.79 -3.76 -3.30
N ILE A 35 -4.46 -2.67 -2.92
CA ILE A 35 -3.90 -1.32 -3.00
C ILE A 35 -2.93 -1.14 -1.83
N ARG A 36 -1.65 -1.01 -2.14
CA ARG A 36 -0.56 -0.84 -1.17
C ARG A 36 0.64 -0.18 -1.86
N CYS A 37 1.55 0.40 -1.11
CA CYS A 37 2.70 1.10 -1.67
C CYS A 37 3.67 0.17 -2.39
N THR A 38 4.05 -0.94 -1.77
CA THR A 38 4.91 -1.95 -2.39
C THR A 38 4.16 -3.27 -2.53
N GLU A 39 4.45 -4.02 -3.58
CA GLU A 39 3.86 -5.34 -3.78
C GLU A 39 4.35 -6.39 -2.77
N ASN A 40 5.41 -6.10 -2.02
CA ASN A 40 6.05 -7.03 -1.08
C ASN A 40 5.41 -7.07 0.31
N VAL A 41 4.42 -6.25 0.61
CA VAL A 41 3.68 -6.39 1.87
C VAL A 41 2.97 -7.73 1.89
N GLU A 42 3.37 -8.60 2.80
CA GLU A 42 2.75 -9.91 2.97
C GLU A 42 1.40 -9.79 3.67
N GLY A 43 0.48 -10.65 3.29
CA GLY A 43 -0.85 -10.67 3.90
C GLY A 43 -1.80 -11.60 3.18
N ARG A 44 -3.03 -11.63 3.63
CA ARG A 44 -4.11 -12.45 3.09
C ARG A 44 -5.35 -11.64 2.79
N VAL A 45 -6.27 -12.21 2.06
CA VAL A 45 -7.57 -11.60 1.78
C VAL A 45 -8.60 -12.14 2.76
N GLY A 46 -9.31 -11.26 3.42
CA GLY A 46 -10.44 -11.55 4.31
C GLY A 46 -11.74 -10.89 3.84
N ILE A 47 -12.78 -11.00 4.64
CA ILE A 47 -14.10 -10.41 4.40
C ILE A 47 -14.52 -9.56 5.60
N ASP A 48 -15.18 -8.42 5.33
CA ASP A 48 -15.76 -7.55 6.35
C ASP A 48 -14.76 -7.13 7.45
N HIS A 49 -13.55 -6.76 7.07
CA HIS A 49 -12.46 -6.39 7.98
C HIS A 49 -11.99 -7.51 8.93
N ARG A 50 -12.44 -8.73 8.70
CA ARG A 50 -12.03 -9.89 9.49
C ARG A 50 -10.81 -10.54 8.87
N CYS A 51 -9.77 -10.63 9.66
CA CYS A 51 -8.48 -11.18 9.28
C CYS A 51 -8.22 -12.55 9.92
N ASP A 52 -9.29 -13.27 10.29
CA ASP A 52 -9.19 -14.62 10.82
C ASP A 52 -9.16 -15.69 9.70
N ASP A 53 -8.66 -16.88 10.02
CA ASP A 53 -8.53 -17.97 9.05
C ASP A 53 -9.84 -18.72 8.80
N SER A 54 -10.89 -18.42 9.55
CA SER A 54 -12.18 -19.14 9.51
C SER A 54 -13.05 -18.70 8.35
N LEU A 55 -12.73 -17.58 7.69
CA LEU A 55 -13.58 -17.03 6.64
C LEU A 55 -13.25 -17.63 5.29
N ASN A 56 -14.24 -18.27 4.71
CA ASN A 56 -14.18 -18.86 3.38
C ASN A 56 -14.03 -17.74 2.33
N VAL A 57 -12.85 -17.62 1.76
CA VAL A 57 -12.47 -16.61 0.76
C VAL A 57 -13.08 -16.85 -0.63
N LYS A 58 -14.08 -17.71 -0.76
CA LYS A 58 -14.71 -18.07 -2.05
C LYS A 58 -15.15 -16.85 -2.87
N TYR A 59 -15.55 -15.76 -2.20
CA TYR A 59 -15.99 -14.53 -2.86
C TYR A 59 -14.88 -13.52 -3.14
N CYS A 60 -13.67 -13.77 -2.63
CA CYS A 60 -12.52 -12.88 -2.73
C CYS A 60 -11.36 -13.55 -3.49
N ASP A 61 -11.68 -14.27 -4.56
CA ASP A 61 -10.68 -14.93 -5.39
C ASP A 61 -9.92 -13.89 -6.25
N VAL A 62 -8.69 -13.64 -5.89
CA VAL A 62 -7.79 -12.70 -6.57
C VAL A 62 -7.37 -13.16 -7.97
N ASN A 63 -7.52 -14.45 -8.27
CA ASN A 63 -7.19 -15.02 -9.58
C ASN A 63 -8.39 -14.99 -10.55
N ASN A 64 -9.55 -14.57 -10.08
CA ASN A 64 -10.74 -14.49 -10.91
C ASN A 64 -10.71 -13.24 -11.82
N THR A 65 -10.37 -13.42 -13.07
CA THR A 65 -10.24 -12.34 -14.05
C THR A 65 -11.57 -11.81 -14.57
N ALA A 66 -12.66 -12.58 -14.43
CA ALA A 66 -13.94 -12.31 -15.10
C ALA A 66 -14.96 -11.58 -14.21
N LYS A 67 -14.72 -11.42 -12.92
CA LYS A 67 -15.67 -10.86 -11.97
C LYS A 67 -15.11 -9.65 -11.24
N LYS A 68 -16.00 -8.71 -10.94
CA LYS A 68 -15.69 -7.61 -10.04
C LYS A 68 -15.38 -8.17 -8.64
N MET A 69 -14.29 -7.70 -8.04
CA MET A 69 -13.99 -8.02 -6.64
C MET A 69 -15.14 -7.58 -5.74
N HIS A 70 -15.56 -8.46 -4.84
CA HIS A 70 -16.63 -8.14 -3.91
C HIS A 70 -16.23 -6.97 -2.99
N SER A 71 -17.13 -6.02 -2.76
CA SER A 71 -16.86 -4.79 -1.99
C SER A 71 -16.46 -5.04 -0.53
N LYS A 72 -16.79 -6.20 0.00
CA LYS A 72 -16.41 -6.62 1.36
C LYS A 72 -15.05 -7.31 1.44
N CYS A 73 -14.40 -7.59 0.31
CA CYS A 73 -13.06 -8.15 0.32
C CYS A 73 -12.06 -7.17 0.91
N TRP A 74 -11.25 -7.66 1.82
CA TRP A 74 -10.32 -6.89 2.61
C TRP A 74 -8.92 -7.48 2.56
N PHE A 75 -7.89 -6.65 2.44
CA PHE A 75 -6.51 -7.11 2.57
C PHE A 75 -6.06 -6.99 4.02
N CYS A 76 -5.58 -8.10 4.56
CA CYS A 76 -5.07 -8.21 5.91
C CYS A 76 -3.55 -8.38 5.86
N PRO A 77 -2.77 -7.32 6.15
CA PRO A 77 -1.32 -7.47 6.21
C PRO A 77 -0.92 -8.39 7.36
N SER A 78 0.09 -9.21 7.14
CA SER A 78 0.69 -10.02 8.19
C SER A 78 1.40 -9.13 9.21
N ILE A 79 1.15 -9.36 10.50
CA ILE A 79 1.87 -8.66 11.57
C ILE A 79 3.31 -9.16 11.70
N SER A 80 3.53 -10.45 11.39
CA SER A 80 4.84 -11.09 11.43
C SER A 80 5.44 -11.15 10.03
N GLN A 81 5.95 -10.02 9.52
CA GLN A 81 6.59 -9.95 8.22
C GLN A 81 7.89 -9.14 8.30
N SER A 82 8.75 -9.30 7.29
CA SER A 82 10.04 -8.61 7.20
C SER A 82 10.00 -7.32 6.34
N THR A 83 8.90 -7.07 5.65
CA THR A 83 8.74 -5.87 4.82
C THR A 83 8.75 -4.61 5.67
N ASN A 84 9.57 -3.62 5.30
CA ASN A 84 9.80 -2.41 6.08
C ASN A 84 9.04 -1.19 5.56
N THR A 85 8.35 -1.27 4.45
CA THR A 85 7.63 -0.17 3.80
C THR A 85 6.16 -0.51 3.56
N SER A 86 5.25 0.40 3.66
CA SER A 86 5.44 1.85 3.79
C SER A 86 4.78 2.37 5.06
N ILE A 87 5.39 3.38 5.69
CA ILE A 87 4.78 4.12 6.80
C ILE A 87 3.46 4.78 6.36
N MET A 88 3.35 5.22 5.10
CA MET A 88 2.12 5.83 4.57
C MET A 88 1.05 4.80 4.18
N SER A 89 1.27 3.51 4.46
CA SER A 89 0.33 2.43 4.15
C SER A 89 -0.10 1.65 5.40
N TYR A 90 0.79 0.86 5.98
CA TYR A 90 0.47 -0.03 7.11
C TYR A 90 1.35 0.27 8.33
N GLN A 91 1.30 1.51 8.81
CA GLN A 91 2.12 2.03 9.94
C GLN A 91 1.93 1.26 11.26
N PHE A 92 0.88 0.45 11.38
CA PHE A 92 0.61 -0.39 12.55
C PHE A 92 1.36 -1.73 12.53
N VAL A 93 1.91 -2.14 11.37
CA VAL A 93 2.73 -3.36 11.28
C VAL A 93 4.12 -3.07 11.87
N PRO A 94 4.60 -3.86 12.86
CA PRO A 94 5.82 -3.53 13.61
C PRO A 94 7.09 -3.39 12.77
N SER A 95 7.23 -4.18 11.69
CA SER A 95 8.39 -4.11 10.80
C SER A 95 8.43 -2.85 9.92
N ILE A 96 7.30 -2.18 9.74
CA ILE A 96 7.19 -1.03 8.84
C ILE A 96 7.74 0.24 9.51
N ALA A 97 8.85 0.74 8.99
CA ALA A 97 9.60 1.87 9.52
C ALA A 97 10.15 2.82 8.43
N MET A 98 9.86 2.56 7.15
CA MET A 98 10.43 3.30 6.03
C MET A 98 9.35 3.77 5.06
N PHE A 99 9.67 4.78 4.26
CA PHE A 99 8.85 5.23 3.14
C PHE A 99 9.21 4.48 1.86
N CYS A 100 8.24 4.30 0.95
CA CYS A 100 8.51 3.79 -0.39
C CYS A 100 9.40 4.74 -1.19
N ASP A 101 10.25 4.18 -2.01
CA ASP A 101 11.15 4.91 -2.90
C ASP A 101 10.78 4.67 -4.38
N LYS A 102 11.43 5.39 -5.28
CA LYS A 102 11.11 5.42 -6.71
C LYS A 102 11.04 4.02 -7.35
N ASP A 103 10.17 3.90 -8.32
CA ASP A 103 9.98 2.67 -9.10
C ASP A 103 11.03 2.56 -10.21
N VAL A 104 12.24 2.17 -9.83
CA VAL A 104 13.35 1.91 -10.76
C VAL A 104 14.05 0.60 -10.37
N PRO A 105 14.71 -0.10 -11.32
CA PRO A 105 15.38 -1.37 -11.05
C PRO A 105 16.43 -1.33 -9.93
N ALA A 106 17.10 -0.19 -9.75
CA ALA A 106 18.09 0.01 -8.69
C ALA A 106 17.48 0.09 -7.28
N THR A 107 16.18 0.37 -7.18
CA THR A 107 15.48 0.37 -5.89
C THR A 107 15.14 -1.07 -5.49
N PRO A 108 15.50 -1.52 -4.28
CA PRO A 108 15.10 -2.84 -3.78
C PRO A 108 13.58 -3.04 -3.84
N GLU A 109 13.14 -4.23 -4.21
CA GLU A 109 11.71 -4.53 -4.40
C GLU A 109 10.87 -4.20 -3.16
N TRP A 110 11.37 -4.50 -1.97
CA TRP A 110 10.67 -4.29 -0.71
C TRP A 110 10.37 -2.82 -0.38
N LYS A 111 11.01 -1.85 -1.04
CA LYS A 111 10.70 -0.42 -0.92
C LYS A 111 10.31 0.25 -2.23
N ARG A 112 10.21 -0.50 -3.32
CA ARG A 112 9.85 0.03 -4.62
C ARG A 112 8.38 0.44 -4.66
N HIS A 113 8.15 1.70 -5.00
CA HIS A 113 6.81 2.26 -5.09
C HIS A 113 5.96 1.62 -6.18
N ASN A 114 4.75 1.23 -5.82
CA ASN A 114 3.77 0.73 -6.77
C ASN A 114 3.00 1.87 -7.44
N ARG A 115 3.51 2.36 -8.54
CA ARG A 115 2.92 3.47 -9.32
C ARG A 115 1.57 3.13 -9.95
N ARG A 116 1.16 1.87 -9.96
CA ARG A 116 -0.09 1.40 -10.58
C ARG A 116 -1.25 1.38 -9.60
N ALA A 117 -0.99 1.30 -8.32
CA ALA A 117 -2.02 1.27 -7.30
C ALA A 117 -2.84 2.57 -7.31
N PRO A 118 -4.18 2.51 -7.42
CA PRO A 118 -5.04 3.69 -7.42
C PRO A 118 -5.27 4.22 -6.00
N ASN A 119 -4.21 4.69 -5.34
CA ASN A 119 -4.25 5.32 -4.02
C ASN A 119 -4.13 6.84 -4.10
N MET A 120 -4.32 7.52 -2.97
CA MET A 120 -4.29 8.99 -2.93
C MET A 120 -2.91 9.55 -3.22
N GLN A 121 -1.84 8.93 -2.75
CA GLN A 121 -0.46 9.34 -3.05
C GLN A 121 -0.22 9.39 -4.56
N ASN A 122 -0.55 8.30 -5.27
CA ASN A 122 -0.40 8.23 -6.72
C ASN A 122 -1.26 9.26 -7.47
N LYS A 123 -2.49 9.46 -6.98
CA LYS A 123 -3.44 10.37 -7.60
C LYS A 123 -3.03 11.83 -7.44
N MET A 124 -2.60 12.23 -6.24
CA MET A 124 -2.33 13.64 -5.90
C MET A 124 -0.90 14.05 -6.21
N CYS A 125 0.05 13.13 -6.14
CA CYS A 125 1.48 13.39 -6.33
C CYS A 125 2.02 12.92 -7.70
N GLY A 126 1.17 12.78 -8.71
CA GLY A 126 1.61 12.40 -10.06
C GLY A 126 2.34 11.05 -10.11
N ARG A 127 1.94 10.09 -9.29
CA ARG A 127 2.54 8.76 -9.14
C ARG A 127 3.97 8.77 -8.57
N LYS A 128 4.38 9.84 -7.91
CA LYS A 128 5.64 9.89 -7.18
C LYS A 128 5.52 9.10 -5.88
N SER A 129 6.59 8.40 -5.53
CA SER A 129 6.72 7.77 -4.21
C SER A 129 6.82 8.83 -3.10
N ALA A 130 6.62 8.41 -1.85
CA ALA A 130 6.80 9.29 -0.71
C ALA A 130 8.20 9.92 -0.69
N TRP A 131 9.26 9.13 -0.92
CA TRP A 131 10.63 9.66 -0.98
C TRP A 131 10.88 10.63 -2.14
N GLU A 132 10.27 10.43 -3.31
CA GLU A 132 10.39 11.38 -4.41
C GLU A 132 9.80 12.74 -4.04
N VAL A 133 8.64 12.76 -3.36
CA VAL A 133 8.02 14.01 -2.87
C VAL A 133 8.87 14.65 -1.77
N MET A 134 9.34 13.86 -0.80
CA MET A 134 10.14 14.37 0.32
C MET A 134 11.45 15.02 -0.15
N ARG A 135 12.13 14.44 -1.14
CA ARG A 135 13.40 15.01 -1.69
C ARG A 135 13.21 16.36 -2.37
N GLU A 136 11.99 16.72 -2.75
CA GLU A 136 11.67 18.05 -3.30
C GLU A 136 11.40 19.08 -2.21
N HIS A 137 11.25 18.64 -0.95
CA HIS A 137 10.98 19.50 0.19
C HIS A 137 12.26 20.11 0.77
N GLU A 138 12.16 21.35 1.29
CA GLU A 138 13.30 22.08 1.88
C GLU A 138 14.05 21.33 2.99
N ASP A 139 13.37 20.47 3.74
CA ASP A 139 14.01 19.65 4.80
C ASP A 139 15.06 18.68 4.26
N PHE A 140 15.03 18.35 2.98
CA PHE A 140 15.90 17.38 2.31
C PHE A 140 16.65 17.98 1.12
N ALA A 141 16.45 19.25 0.82
CA ALA A 141 17.20 19.97 -0.18
C ALA A 141 18.60 20.29 0.37
N ASN A 142 19.63 19.66 -0.22
CA ASN A 142 21.04 19.98 0.04
C ASN A 142 21.55 21.00 -0.96
#